data_132b7b98b7ee241a4ba7eecb6538f328
#
_entry.id   132b7b98b7ee241a4ba7eecb6538f328
#
_cell.length_a   1.000
_cell.length_b   1.000
_cell.length_c   1.000
_cell.angle_alpha   90.00
_cell.angle_beta   90.00
_cell.angle_gamma   90.00
#
_symmetry.space_group_name_H-M   'P 1'
#
loop_
_entity.id
_entity.type
_entity.pdbx_description
1 polymer ?
#
loop_
_entity_poly.entity_id
_entity_poly.type
_entity_poly.pdbx_seq_one_letter_code
_entity_poly.pdbx_strand_id
1 'polypeptide(L)'
;MRHSRAALAFLLISLVFGQAVAQEDKRKWKKLSDDDLHDPTSPAIGVLQEPGEALKTLPHDYAGNQVLWVKALREGYIEPRSNLFPDTTVEFLDMDIVMENTSIMPMVLFPHAQHTEWLDCKNCHDIIFKEKVGANPINMFQILQGEYCGRCHGAVAFPLTECLRCHSVPRHTFKGKYGVQPKKEPANE
;
A
#
# COMPACT_ATOMS: atom_id res chain seq x y z
N MET A 1 38.36 27.33 63.54
CA MET A 1 37.06 27.71 62.95
C MET A 1 37.18 27.60 61.44
N ARG A 2 36.64 26.56 60.85
CA ARG A 2 36.69 26.28 59.40
C ARG A 2 35.27 26.36 58.84
N HIS A 3 34.97 27.38 58.05
CA HIS A 3 33.70 27.53 57.41
C HIS A 3 33.70 26.67 56.10
N SER A 4 32.89 25.61 56.12
CA SER A 4 32.62 24.80 54.93
C SER A 4 31.61 25.53 54.05
N ARG A 5 32.02 25.90 52.83
CA ARG A 5 31.12 26.49 51.81
C ARG A 5 30.56 25.31 51.01
N ALA A 6 29.30 24.97 51.25
CA ALA A 6 28.55 24.03 50.42
C ALA A 6 28.17 24.78 49.13
N ALA A 7 28.75 24.33 48.01
CA ALA A 7 28.37 24.80 46.69
C ALA A 7 27.11 24.04 46.25
N LEU A 8 26.00 24.72 46.14
CA LEU A 8 24.74 24.21 45.59
C LEU A 8 24.86 24.19 44.07
N ALA A 9 25.10 23.02 43.52
CA ALA A 9 25.06 22.82 42.05
C ALA A 9 23.59 22.68 41.62
N PHE A 10 23.05 23.74 41.03
CA PHE A 10 21.76 23.69 40.33
C PHE A 10 21.94 22.93 39.03
N LEU A 11 21.47 21.71 38.99
CA LEU A 11 21.37 20.88 37.79
C LEU A 11 20.15 21.40 36.99
N LEU A 12 20.38 22.24 36.00
CA LEU A 12 19.39 22.65 35.01
C LEU A 12 19.17 21.43 34.06
N ILE A 13 18.19 20.61 34.36
CA ILE A 13 17.66 19.64 33.43
C ILE A 13 16.83 20.41 32.39
N SER A 14 17.46 20.75 31.27
CA SER A 14 16.78 21.25 30.10
C SER A 14 15.94 20.09 29.53
N LEU A 15 14.65 20.07 29.84
CA LEU A 15 13.63 19.27 29.15
C LEU A 15 13.55 19.80 27.71
N VAL A 16 14.30 19.15 26.81
CA VAL A 16 14.09 19.31 25.38
C VAL A 16 12.78 18.57 25.06
N PHE A 17 11.68 19.29 25.18
CA PHE A 17 10.45 18.88 24.53
C PHE A 17 10.70 18.91 23.02
N GLY A 18 11.01 17.76 22.45
CA GLY A 18 10.99 17.57 21.02
C GLY A 18 9.57 17.88 20.53
N GLN A 19 9.37 19.07 20.03
CA GLN A 19 8.16 19.41 19.31
C GLN A 19 8.20 18.54 18.05
N ALA A 20 7.38 17.48 18.03
CA ALA A 20 7.05 16.80 16.80
C ALA A 20 6.38 17.84 15.91
N VAL A 21 7.15 18.40 14.99
CA VAL A 21 6.58 19.25 13.93
C VAL A 21 5.68 18.32 13.14
N ALA A 22 4.39 18.46 13.35
CA ALA A 22 3.39 17.77 12.54
C ALA A 22 3.66 18.21 11.10
N GLN A 23 4.14 17.28 10.28
CA GLN A 23 4.40 17.56 8.88
C GLN A 23 3.04 17.86 8.24
N GLU A 24 2.91 19.05 7.67
CA GLU A 24 1.67 19.50 7.03
C GLU A 24 1.30 18.48 5.93
N ASP A 25 0.11 17.93 6.02
CA ASP A 25 -0.40 16.98 5.03
C ASP A 25 -0.68 17.73 3.72
N LYS A 26 0.15 17.49 2.72
CA LYS A 26 0.05 18.12 1.40
C LYS A 26 -0.92 17.41 0.46
N ARG A 27 -1.54 16.33 0.91
CA ARG A 27 -2.54 15.63 0.12
C ARG A 27 -3.74 16.52 -0.15
N LYS A 28 -4.26 16.42 -1.36
CA LYS A 28 -5.43 17.19 -1.79
C LYS A 28 -6.48 16.25 -2.32
N TRP A 29 -7.58 16.17 -1.61
CA TRP A 29 -8.77 15.49 -2.08
C TRP A 29 -9.82 16.51 -2.49
N LYS A 30 -10.52 16.26 -3.60
CA LYS A 30 -11.74 17.00 -3.93
C LYS A 30 -12.83 16.63 -2.93
N LYS A 31 -13.72 17.57 -2.64
CA LYS A 31 -14.96 17.28 -1.95
C LYS A 31 -15.86 16.43 -2.84
N LEU A 32 -16.70 15.61 -2.24
CA LEU A 32 -17.66 14.79 -3.00
C LEU A 32 -18.59 15.63 -3.88
N SER A 33 -18.93 16.86 -3.45
CA SER A 33 -19.71 17.81 -4.25
C SER A 33 -18.98 18.35 -5.50
N ASP A 34 -17.64 18.22 -5.55
CA ASP A 34 -16.78 18.92 -6.52
C ASP A 34 -15.92 17.94 -7.33
N ASP A 35 -16.14 16.63 -7.18
CA ASP A 35 -15.28 15.59 -7.75
C ASP A 35 -15.69 15.15 -9.17
N ASP A 36 -16.78 15.69 -9.69
CA ASP A 36 -17.34 15.35 -11.01
C ASP A 36 -17.86 13.89 -11.14
N LEU A 37 -17.94 13.17 -10.01
CA LEU A 37 -18.41 11.78 -9.92
C LEU A 37 -19.73 11.65 -9.18
N HIS A 38 -19.91 12.45 -8.12
CA HIS A 38 -21.14 12.45 -7.31
C HIS A 38 -22.10 13.55 -7.76
N ASP A 39 -23.39 13.27 -7.67
CA ASP A 39 -24.42 14.30 -7.86
C ASP A 39 -24.45 15.23 -6.65
N PRO A 40 -24.03 16.50 -6.78
CA PRO A 40 -23.98 17.44 -5.65
C PRO A 40 -25.37 17.75 -5.04
N THR A 41 -26.44 17.44 -5.76
CA THR A 41 -27.82 17.66 -5.30
C THR A 41 -28.41 16.44 -4.58
N SER A 42 -27.71 15.30 -4.60
CA SER A 42 -28.15 14.08 -3.96
C SER A 42 -28.11 14.20 -2.43
N PRO A 43 -29.18 13.85 -1.73
CA PRO A 43 -29.17 13.81 -0.26
C PRO A 43 -28.17 12.80 0.31
N ALA A 44 -27.71 11.84 -0.51
CA ALA A 44 -26.72 10.85 -0.11
C ALA A 44 -25.35 11.49 0.22
N ILE A 45 -25.00 12.63 -0.39
CA ILE A 45 -23.74 13.33 -0.10
C ILE A 45 -23.60 13.67 1.38
N GLY A 46 -24.69 14.05 2.04
CA GLY A 46 -24.67 14.39 3.46
C GLY A 46 -24.42 13.22 4.42
N VAL A 47 -24.45 11.98 3.94
CA VAL A 47 -24.18 10.76 4.72
C VAL A 47 -22.91 10.02 4.32
N LEU A 48 -22.25 10.47 3.24
CA LEU A 48 -20.96 9.95 2.83
C LEU A 48 -19.81 10.63 3.59
N GLN A 49 -18.71 9.90 3.74
CA GLN A 49 -17.51 10.47 4.34
C GLN A 49 -16.72 11.27 3.31
N GLU A 50 -16.38 12.51 3.64
CA GLU A 50 -15.46 13.32 2.83
C GLU A 50 -14.05 12.66 2.79
N PRO A 51 -13.47 12.45 1.61
CA PRO A 51 -12.17 11.79 1.49
C PRO A 51 -11.07 12.47 2.31
N GLY A 52 -11.06 13.81 2.35
CA GLY A 52 -10.09 14.58 3.13
C GLY A 52 -10.20 14.35 4.63
N GLU A 53 -11.39 14.02 5.14
CA GLU A 53 -11.58 13.70 6.56
C GLU A 53 -11.26 12.22 6.84
N ALA A 54 -11.72 11.32 5.98
CA ALA A 54 -11.58 9.89 6.19
C ALA A 54 -10.15 9.38 6.00
N LEU A 55 -9.40 9.97 5.06
CA LEU A 55 -8.10 9.44 4.63
C LEU A 55 -6.90 10.18 5.22
N LYS A 56 -7.08 11.35 5.82
CA LYS A 56 -5.96 12.19 6.30
C LYS A 56 -5.07 11.53 7.36
N THR A 57 -5.60 10.63 8.15
CA THR A 57 -4.87 9.92 9.21
C THR A 57 -4.10 8.71 8.71
N LEU A 58 -4.38 8.26 7.48
CA LEU A 58 -3.77 7.06 6.90
C LEU A 58 -2.38 7.35 6.33
N PRO A 59 -1.49 6.33 6.25
CA PRO A 59 -0.14 6.49 5.73
C PRO A 59 -0.13 7.08 4.31
N HIS A 60 0.70 8.10 4.10
CA HIS A 60 0.75 8.88 2.87
C HIS A 60 1.38 8.10 1.71
N ASP A 61 0.69 8.11 0.56
CA ASP A 61 1.22 7.77 -0.76
C ASP A 61 1.19 9.01 -1.68
N TYR A 62 2.00 9.03 -2.74
CA TYR A 62 1.99 10.08 -3.75
C TYR A 62 1.04 9.77 -4.93
N ALA A 63 0.54 8.54 -5.04
CA ALA A 63 -0.26 8.05 -6.15
C ALA A 63 -1.69 7.65 -5.76
N GLY A 64 -2.56 7.56 -6.73
CA GLY A 64 -3.95 7.16 -6.57
C GLY A 64 -4.70 8.05 -5.59
N ASN A 65 -5.37 7.46 -4.62
CA ASN A 65 -6.03 8.19 -3.54
C ASN A 65 -5.10 8.62 -2.40
N GLN A 66 -3.79 8.59 -2.63
CA GLN A 66 -2.74 9.08 -1.76
C GLN A 66 -2.63 8.36 -0.41
N VAL A 67 -2.99 7.08 -0.37
CA VAL A 67 -2.88 6.21 0.80
C VAL A 67 -2.07 4.96 0.49
N LEU A 68 -1.10 4.64 1.36
CA LEU A 68 -0.37 3.37 1.36
C LEU A 68 -1.22 2.30 2.05
N TRP A 69 -2.15 1.70 1.31
CA TRP A 69 -3.16 0.78 1.84
C TRP A 69 -2.58 -0.46 2.53
N VAL A 70 -1.54 -1.06 1.98
CA VAL A 70 -0.87 -2.22 2.62
C VAL A 70 -0.25 -1.81 3.95
N LYS A 71 0.37 -0.63 4.01
CA LYS A 71 0.93 -0.09 5.25
C LYS A 71 -0.17 0.22 6.26
N ALA A 72 -1.28 0.82 5.81
CA ALA A 72 -2.42 1.12 6.67
C ALA A 72 -2.98 -0.14 7.35
N LEU A 73 -3.05 -1.25 6.60
CA LEU A 73 -3.48 -2.54 7.13
C LEU A 73 -2.45 -3.12 8.13
N ARG A 74 -1.17 -3.18 7.75
CA ARG A 74 -0.11 -3.78 8.56
C ARG A 74 0.17 -3.06 9.88
N GLU A 75 0.00 -1.74 9.89
CA GLU A 75 0.20 -0.92 11.08
C GLU A 75 -1.09 -0.74 11.90
N GLY A 76 -2.19 -1.41 11.52
CA GLY A 76 -3.43 -1.44 12.29
C GLY A 76 -4.24 -0.13 12.25
N TYR A 77 -4.03 0.73 11.23
CA TYR A 77 -4.90 1.89 11.03
C TYR A 77 -6.32 1.47 10.63
N ILE A 78 -6.43 0.35 9.94
CA ILE A 78 -7.70 -0.23 9.48
C ILE A 78 -7.65 -1.75 9.60
N GLU A 79 -8.80 -2.36 9.89
CA GLU A 79 -8.98 -3.82 9.99
C GLU A 79 -10.28 -4.24 9.29
N PRO A 80 -10.41 -4.03 7.97
CA PRO A 80 -11.69 -4.14 7.27
C PRO A 80 -12.28 -5.55 7.31
N ARG A 81 -11.45 -6.59 7.35
CA ARG A 81 -11.90 -7.99 7.32
C ARG A 81 -12.43 -8.43 8.68
N SER A 82 -11.68 -8.22 9.75
CA SER A 82 -12.06 -8.59 11.10
C SER A 82 -13.20 -7.72 11.64
N ASN A 83 -13.29 -6.45 11.25
CA ASN A 83 -14.39 -5.57 11.63
C ASN A 83 -15.73 -6.05 11.11
N LEU A 84 -15.77 -6.62 9.90
CA LEU A 84 -17.02 -7.12 9.30
C LEU A 84 -17.35 -8.53 9.77
N PHE A 85 -16.33 -9.40 9.85
CA PHE A 85 -16.45 -10.79 10.26
C PHE A 85 -15.29 -11.14 11.20
N PRO A 86 -15.47 -11.00 12.54
CA PRO A 86 -14.39 -11.19 13.52
C PRO A 86 -13.70 -12.54 13.45
N ASP A 87 -14.44 -13.58 13.07
CA ASP A 87 -13.92 -14.96 12.98
C ASP A 87 -13.30 -15.29 11.61
N THR A 88 -13.12 -14.28 10.75
CA THR A 88 -12.54 -14.49 9.41
C THR A 88 -11.09 -14.91 9.51
N THR A 89 -10.77 -16.08 8.96
CA THR A 89 -9.39 -16.51 8.74
C THR A 89 -8.87 -15.91 7.44
N VAL A 90 -7.77 -15.16 7.52
CA VAL A 90 -7.08 -14.62 6.34
C VAL A 90 -6.06 -15.65 5.85
N GLU A 91 -6.25 -16.18 4.65
CA GLU A 91 -5.28 -17.05 3.99
C GLU A 91 -4.16 -16.19 3.40
N PHE A 92 -3.02 -16.18 4.09
CA PHE A 92 -1.85 -15.39 3.71
C PHE A 92 -0.87 -16.25 2.91
N LEU A 93 -0.50 -15.81 1.71
CA LEU A 93 0.50 -16.48 0.87
C LEU A 93 1.71 -15.56 0.64
N ASP A 94 2.83 -15.92 1.24
CA ASP A 94 4.09 -15.21 1.07
C ASP A 94 4.90 -15.79 -0.10
N MET A 95 4.49 -15.46 -1.32
CA MET A 95 5.12 -15.93 -2.56
C MET A 95 5.14 -14.82 -3.60
N ASP A 96 6.30 -14.58 -4.19
CA ASP A 96 6.46 -13.64 -5.28
C ASP A 96 6.56 -14.36 -6.63
N ILE A 97 5.89 -13.81 -7.65
CA ILE A 97 6.02 -14.26 -9.04
C ILE A 97 6.72 -13.17 -9.84
N VAL A 98 7.79 -13.55 -10.54
CA VAL A 98 8.46 -12.67 -11.51
C VAL A 98 7.99 -13.02 -12.91
N MET A 99 7.48 -12.01 -13.63
CA MET A 99 7.05 -12.15 -15.04
C MET A 99 8.09 -11.49 -15.94
N GLU A 100 8.73 -12.32 -16.77
CA GLU A 100 9.89 -11.90 -17.59
C GLU A 100 9.50 -11.30 -18.94
N ASN A 101 8.30 -11.61 -19.44
CA ASN A 101 7.86 -11.17 -20.77
C ASN A 101 7.40 -9.71 -20.77
N THR A 102 8.34 -8.79 -20.61
CA THR A 102 8.11 -7.34 -20.48
C THR A 102 8.86 -6.49 -21.50
N SER A 103 9.32 -7.10 -22.60
CA SER A 103 10.14 -6.43 -23.63
C SER A 103 11.38 -5.76 -23.02
N ILE A 104 11.55 -4.45 -23.20
CA ILE A 104 12.70 -3.68 -22.69
C ILE A 104 12.51 -3.20 -21.24
N MET A 105 11.29 -3.27 -20.73
CA MET A 105 10.99 -2.85 -19.35
C MET A 105 11.61 -3.80 -18.32
N PRO A 106 11.87 -3.36 -17.10
CA PRO A 106 12.16 -4.26 -16.00
C PRO A 106 11.06 -5.33 -15.87
N MET A 107 11.41 -6.49 -15.32
CA MET A 107 10.44 -7.56 -15.13
C MET A 107 9.41 -7.17 -14.07
N VAL A 108 8.20 -7.71 -14.18
CA VAL A 108 7.14 -7.46 -13.21
C VAL A 108 7.32 -8.36 -12.00
N LEU A 109 7.28 -7.79 -10.81
CA LEU A 109 7.10 -8.52 -9.57
C LEU A 109 5.63 -8.51 -9.18
N PHE A 110 5.04 -9.68 -8.99
CA PHE A 110 3.72 -9.84 -8.40
C PHE A 110 3.86 -10.47 -7.02
N PRO A 111 3.67 -9.70 -5.94
CA PRO A 111 3.77 -10.20 -4.58
C PRO A 111 2.40 -10.69 -4.10
N HIS A 112 2.23 -12.00 -3.88
CA HIS A 112 1.01 -12.54 -3.30
C HIS A 112 0.73 -11.98 -1.91
N ALA A 113 1.76 -11.77 -1.09
CA ALA A 113 1.61 -11.26 0.27
C ALA A 113 0.71 -10.02 0.34
N GLN A 114 1.05 -8.97 -0.42
CA GLN A 114 0.29 -7.72 -0.42
C GLN A 114 -1.14 -7.86 -0.94
N HIS A 115 -1.39 -8.86 -1.79
CA HIS A 115 -2.72 -9.12 -2.33
C HIS A 115 -3.56 -9.98 -1.38
N THR A 116 -2.97 -11.02 -0.78
CA THR A 116 -3.67 -11.94 0.12
C THR A 116 -3.94 -11.36 1.51
N GLU A 117 -3.27 -10.28 1.90
CA GLU A 117 -3.66 -9.48 3.06
C GLU A 117 -5.05 -8.82 2.86
N TRP A 118 -5.42 -8.51 1.63
CA TRP A 118 -6.67 -7.83 1.28
C TRP A 118 -7.74 -8.75 0.71
N LEU A 119 -7.35 -9.76 -0.07
CA LEU A 119 -8.21 -10.54 -0.94
C LEU A 119 -8.05 -12.04 -0.66
N ASP A 120 -9.12 -12.79 -0.83
CA ASP A 120 -9.07 -14.25 -0.80
C ASP A 120 -8.57 -14.81 -2.14
N CYS A 121 -8.06 -16.04 -2.12
CA CYS A 121 -7.61 -16.75 -3.33
C CYS A 121 -8.64 -16.71 -4.44
N LYS A 122 -9.91 -16.91 -4.09
CA LYS A 122 -11.05 -16.92 -5.03
C LYS A 122 -11.37 -15.59 -5.68
N ASN A 123 -10.89 -14.46 -5.16
CA ASN A 123 -11.05 -13.17 -5.81
C ASN A 123 -10.23 -13.08 -7.10
N CYS A 124 -9.16 -13.87 -7.19
CA CYS A 124 -8.25 -13.91 -8.33
C CYS A 124 -8.35 -15.23 -9.13
N HIS A 125 -8.40 -16.37 -8.44
CA HIS A 125 -8.40 -17.71 -9.04
C HIS A 125 -9.82 -18.33 -9.01
N ASP A 126 -10.30 -18.99 -10.02
CA ASP A 126 -9.79 -19.07 -11.43
C ASP A 126 -10.47 -18.04 -12.35
N ILE A 127 -11.09 -17.02 -11.77
CA ILE A 127 -11.90 -16.03 -12.51
C ILE A 127 -11.02 -15.13 -13.38
N ILE A 128 -9.93 -14.60 -12.78
CA ILE A 128 -9.02 -13.66 -13.47
C ILE A 128 -7.75 -14.39 -13.90
N PHE A 129 -7.19 -15.23 -13.02
CA PHE A 129 -5.93 -15.92 -13.24
C PHE A 129 -6.06 -17.41 -12.98
N LYS A 130 -5.50 -18.23 -13.87
CA LYS A 130 -5.26 -19.64 -13.61
C LYS A 130 -4.12 -19.79 -12.59
N GLU A 131 -4.23 -20.73 -11.67
CA GLU A 131 -3.23 -21.05 -10.64
C GLU A 131 -1.97 -21.72 -11.22
N LYS A 132 -1.44 -21.17 -12.30
CA LYS A 132 -0.24 -21.69 -12.95
C LYS A 132 0.55 -20.60 -13.59
N VAL A 133 1.81 -20.46 -13.17
CA VAL A 133 2.76 -19.52 -13.78
C VAL A 133 2.87 -19.76 -15.29
N GLY A 134 2.75 -18.71 -16.07
CA GLY A 134 2.83 -18.75 -17.54
C GLY A 134 1.56 -19.25 -18.24
N ALA A 135 0.50 -19.63 -17.53
CA ALA A 135 -0.75 -20.09 -18.15
C ALA A 135 -1.70 -18.93 -18.54
N ASN A 136 -1.39 -17.71 -18.12
CA ASN A 136 -2.21 -16.53 -18.36
C ASN A 136 -1.53 -15.67 -19.44
N PRO A 137 -2.21 -15.38 -20.58
CA PRO A 137 -1.64 -14.60 -21.68
C PRO A 137 -1.66 -13.09 -21.38
N ILE A 138 -1.07 -12.69 -20.28
CA ILE A 138 -1.07 -11.30 -19.78
C ILE A 138 -0.20 -10.44 -20.67
N ASN A 139 -0.73 -9.29 -21.11
CA ASN A 139 0.01 -8.27 -21.80
C ASN A 139 -0.50 -6.85 -21.43
N MET A 140 0.33 -5.82 -21.67
CA MET A 140 0.01 -4.45 -21.27
C MET A 140 -1.25 -3.90 -21.95
N PHE A 141 -1.52 -4.27 -23.19
CA PHE A 141 -2.70 -3.79 -23.89
C PHE A 141 -3.99 -4.24 -23.18
N GLN A 142 -4.08 -5.51 -22.80
CA GLN A 142 -5.21 -6.05 -22.06
C GLN A 142 -5.32 -5.43 -20.66
N ILE A 143 -4.19 -5.21 -19.97
CA ILE A 143 -4.16 -4.55 -18.67
C ILE A 143 -4.74 -3.13 -18.76
N LEU A 144 -4.32 -2.36 -19.77
CA LEU A 144 -4.83 -1.00 -20.01
C LEU A 144 -6.33 -0.98 -20.39
N GLN A 145 -6.84 -2.09 -20.93
CA GLN A 145 -8.28 -2.27 -21.21
C GLN A 145 -9.10 -2.72 -19.98
N GLY A 146 -8.48 -2.85 -18.81
CA GLY A 146 -9.16 -3.28 -17.59
C GLY A 146 -9.20 -4.78 -17.39
N GLU A 147 -8.37 -5.55 -18.11
CA GLU A 147 -8.24 -6.99 -17.89
C GLU A 147 -7.07 -7.31 -16.95
N TYR A 148 -7.07 -8.51 -16.37
CA TYR A 148 -6.05 -9.01 -15.43
C TYR A 148 -5.78 -8.01 -14.30
N CYS A 149 -4.55 -7.52 -14.17
CA CYS A 149 -4.16 -6.53 -13.17
C CYS A 149 -4.97 -5.23 -13.27
N GLY A 150 -5.40 -4.85 -14.50
CA GLY A 150 -6.19 -3.67 -14.78
C GLY A 150 -7.60 -3.69 -14.19
N ARG A 151 -8.11 -4.85 -13.73
CA ARG A 151 -9.42 -4.93 -13.05
C ARG A 151 -9.44 -4.18 -11.73
N CYS A 152 -8.30 -4.11 -11.06
CA CYS A 152 -8.17 -3.47 -9.75
C CYS A 152 -7.25 -2.24 -9.80
N HIS A 153 -6.12 -2.34 -10.52
CA HIS A 153 -5.18 -1.24 -10.65
C HIS A 153 -5.70 -0.17 -11.61
N GLY A 154 -5.86 1.03 -11.07
CA GLY A 154 -6.52 2.15 -11.75
C GLY A 154 -7.96 2.40 -11.30
N ALA A 155 -8.60 1.40 -10.66
CA ALA A 155 -9.93 1.55 -10.07
C ALA A 155 -9.86 1.65 -8.53
N VAL A 156 -9.32 0.64 -7.84
CA VAL A 156 -9.28 0.56 -6.37
C VAL A 156 -7.86 0.53 -5.80
N ALA A 157 -6.86 0.15 -6.60
CA ALA A 157 -5.45 0.17 -6.21
C ALA A 157 -4.70 1.28 -6.97
N PHE A 158 -3.39 1.41 -6.74
CA PHE A 158 -2.58 2.43 -7.41
C PHE A 158 -2.73 2.38 -8.93
N PRO A 159 -2.69 3.54 -9.63
CA PRO A 159 -3.01 3.61 -11.05
C PRO A 159 -1.93 2.98 -11.93
N LEU A 160 -2.32 2.58 -13.14
CA LEU A 160 -1.45 1.94 -14.13
C LEU A 160 -0.32 2.87 -14.66
N THR A 161 -0.37 4.16 -14.33
CA THR A 161 0.71 5.13 -14.59
C THR A 161 1.94 4.90 -13.72
N GLU A 162 1.80 4.16 -12.64
CA GLU A 162 2.88 3.83 -11.70
C GLU A 162 3.69 2.61 -12.19
N CYS A 163 4.28 2.74 -13.37
CA CYS A 163 4.93 1.66 -14.12
C CYS A 163 5.93 0.86 -13.26
N LEU A 164 6.77 1.56 -12.49
CA LEU A 164 7.85 0.95 -11.72
C LEU A 164 7.39 0.26 -10.43
N ARG A 165 6.13 0.41 -10.03
CA ARG A 165 5.57 -0.39 -8.93
C ARG A 165 5.37 -1.85 -9.34
N CYS A 166 5.03 -2.09 -10.61
CA CYS A 166 4.94 -3.43 -11.17
C CYS A 166 6.27 -3.85 -11.81
N HIS A 167 6.83 -3.03 -12.71
CA HIS A 167 8.10 -3.26 -13.40
C HIS A 167 9.28 -2.93 -12.48
N SER A 168 9.50 -3.72 -11.45
CA SER A 168 10.42 -3.41 -10.34
C SER A 168 11.67 -4.30 -10.27
N VAL A 169 11.75 -5.38 -11.06
CA VAL A 169 12.88 -6.30 -11.06
C VAL A 169 13.81 -6.03 -12.25
N PRO A 170 15.01 -5.49 -12.03
CA PRO A 170 15.96 -5.27 -13.12
C PRO A 170 16.40 -6.60 -13.76
N ARG A 171 16.46 -6.65 -15.10
CA ARG A 171 16.76 -7.88 -15.85
C ARG A 171 18.11 -8.49 -15.49
N HIS A 172 19.11 -7.67 -15.21
CA HIS A 172 20.46 -8.14 -14.87
C HIS A 172 20.58 -8.75 -13.48
N THR A 173 19.61 -8.55 -12.61
CA THR A 173 19.61 -9.08 -11.24
C THR A 173 18.92 -10.43 -11.12
N PHE A 174 18.13 -10.81 -12.13
CA PHE A 174 17.33 -12.04 -12.09
C PHE A 174 18.18 -13.23 -12.58
N LYS A 175 18.41 -14.18 -11.70
CA LYS A 175 19.15 -15.43 -11.97
C LYS A 175 18.28 -16.69 -11.87
N GLY A 176 16.96 -16.54 -11.82
CA GLY A 176 16.03 -17.65 -11.61
C GLY A 176 15.51 -18.26 -12.90
N LYS A 177 15.08 -19.52 -12.81
CA LYS A 177 14.23 -20.17 -13.80
C LYS A 177 12.79 -19.92 -13.40
N TYR A 178 12.04 -19.16 -14.20
CA TYR A 178 10.60 -18.92 -14.04
C TYR A 178 10.05 -18.70 -12.60
N GLY A 179 9.67 -17.49 -12.32
CA GLY A 179 8.46 -17.15 -11.58
C GLY A 179 8.51 -17.11 -10.08
N VAL A 180 9.18 -17.95 -9.37
CA VAL A 180 9.12 -17.95 -7.90
C VAL A 180 10.45 -17.52 -7.31
N GLN A 181 10.46 -16.40 -6.58
CA GLN A 181 11.61 -15.98 -5.78
C GLN A 181 11.38 -16.42 -4.34
N PRO A 182 12.32 -17.17 -3.72
CA PRO A 182 12.32 -17.26 -2.26
C PRO A 182 12.58 -15.87 -1.69
N LYS A 183 11.81 -15.47 -0.68
CA LYS A 183 12.06 -14.23 0.06
C LYS A 183 13.49 -14.20 0.57
N LYS A 184 14.16 -13.06 0.42
CA LYS A 184 15.32 -12.76 1.23
C LYS A 184 14.84 -12.66 2.67
N GLU A 185 15.39 -13.48 3.56
CA GLU A 185 15.24 -13.26 5.00
C GLU A 185 15.56 -11.79 5.30
N PRO A 186 14.77 -11.14 6.18
CA PRO A 186 15.11 -9.80 6.63
C PRO A 186 16.52 -9.86 7.20
N ALA A 187 17.40 -8.98 6.70
CA ALA A 187 18.71 -8.81 7.29
C ALA A 187 18.47 -8.46 8.77
N ASN A 188 18.98 -9.30 9.66
CA ASN A 188 18.99 -9.00 11.09
C ASN A 188 19.87 -7.76 11.28
N GLU A 189 19.23 -6.61 11.53
CA GLU A 189 19.85 -5.43 12.11
C GLU A 189 19.65 -5.42 13.64
#